data_5ab0e0088c400161a427eb66c6d41cdc
#
_entry.id   5ab0e0088c400161a427eb66c6d41cdc
#
_cell.length_a   1.000
_cell.length_b   1.000
_cell.length_c   1.000
_cell.angle_alpha   90.00
_cell.angle_beta   90.00
_cell.angle_gamma   90.00
#
_symmetry.space_group_name_H-M   'P 1'
#
loop_
_entity.id
_entity.type
_entity.pdbx_description
1 polymer ?
#
loop_
_entity_poly.entity_id
_entity_poly.type
_entity_poly.pdbx_seq_one_letter_code
_entity_poly.pdbx_strand_id
1 'polypeptide(L)'
;HPPFAGLIEDGLLHGRGAADMKGSLAAMIVATERFVTKHPDHKGSISFLITSDEEGPFINGTTRVIDTLEERGEKIDMCLVGEPSSRDVLGDVVKNGRRGSLTGFLTIKGVQGHVAYPHLAQNPIHLATPALAELSQTVWDMGNDFFPATSFQISNINGGTGAGNVIPGELEVQFNFRFSTEVTHQQLQQKVNSILQKHNLNYELNWIVNGLPFLTDHGPLVDATVAAIKSVTGLTTNLETTGGTSDGRFIAQTGAKVIELGPRNATIHKVDECVSTDDLIALADIYEQILEHLLT
;
A
#
# COMPACT_ATOMS: atom_id res chain seq x y z
N HIS A 1 -6.58 9.31 24.87
CA HIS A 1 -5.20 9.40 25.42
C HIS A 1 -4.43 10.52 24.71
N PRO A 2 -3.56 11.28 25.45
CA PRO A 2 -2.69 12.25 24.81
C PRO A 2 -1.72 11.55 23.82
N PRO A 3 -1.66 11.94 22.53
CA PRO A 3 -1.00 11.17 21.48
C PRO A 3 0.53 11.09 21.59
N PHE A 4 1.15 11.93 22.44
CA PHE A 4 2.60 11.99 22.61
C PHE A 4 3.07 11.71 24.03
N ALA A 5 2.18 11.23 24.91
CA ALA A 5 2.52 10.95 26.29
C ALA A 5 3.21 9.59 26.50
N GLY A 6 3.00 8.63 25.57
CA GLY A 6 3.58 7.29 25.68
C GLY A 6 3.08 6.52 26.91
N LEU A 7 1.79 6.64 27.22
CA LEU A 7 1.19 6.00 28.38
C LEU A 7 1.08 4.49 28.17
N ILE A 8 1.39 3.73 29.20
CA ILE A 8 1.15 2.28 29.22
C ILE A 8 0.04 2.02 30.24
N GLU A 9 -1.09 1.51 29.74
CA GLU A 9 -2.24 1.13 30.54
C GLU A 9 -2.75 -0.24 30.08
N ASP A 10 -3.04 -1.13 31.00
CA ASP A 10 -3.56 -2.49 30.75
C ASP A 10 -2.75 -3.28 29.69
N GLY A 11 -1.42 -3.12 29.68
CA GLY A 11 -0.52 -3.77 28.72
C GLY A 11 -0.53 -3.18 27.31
N LEU A 12 -1.17 -2.01 27.12
CA LEU A 12 -1.18 -1.26 25.87
C LEU A 12 -0.35 0.01 25.97
N LEU A 13 0.55 0.23 25.03
CA LEU A 13 1.27 1.48 24.83
C LEU A 13 0.42 2.39 23.92
N HIS A 14 -0.07 3.49 24.46
CA HIS A 14 -0.86 4.49 23.76
C HIS A 14 0.02 5.61 23.20
N GLY A 15 -0.13 5.89 21.90
CA GLY A 15 0.59 7.00 21.26
C GLY A 15 0.47 6.99 19.74
N ARG A 16 0.56 8.17 19.14
CA ARG A 16 0.61 8.29 17.67
C ARG A 16 1.89 7.64 17.13
N GLY A 17 1.70 6.70 16.20
CA GLY A 17 2.78 5.90 15.63
C GLY A 17 3.19 4.72 16.52
N ALA A 18 2.48 4.43 17.62
CA ALA A 18 2.80 3.29 18.48
C ALA A 18 2.67 1.96 17.74
N ALA A 19 1.60 1.79 16.95
CA ALA A 19 1.41 0.65 16.06
C ALA A 19 1.99 0.90 14.67
N ASP A 20 1.87 2.12 14.14
CA ASP A 20 2.21 2.48 12.76
C ASP A 20 3.26 3.61 12.73
N MET A 21 4.59 3.29 12.70
CA MET A 21 5.19 1.98 12.95
C MET A 21 6.37 2.08 13.93
N LYS A 22 6.38 3.09 14.84
CA LYS A 22 7.53 3.32 15.77
C LYS A 22 7.74 2.16 16.75
N GLY A 23 6.67 1.42 17.10
CA GLY A 23 6.77 0.20 17.89
C GLY A 23 7.61 -0.86 17.19
N SER A 24 7.37 -1.08 15.90
CA SER A 24 8.18 -1.99 15.08
C SER A 24 9.62 -1.51 14.98
N LEU A 25 9.86 -0.21 14.79
CA LEU A 25 11.21 0.34 14.72
C LEU A 25 11.96 0.10 16.04
N ALA A 26 11.31 0.30 17.19
CA ALA A 26 11.89 0.01 18.49
C ALA A 26 12.23 -1.49 18.64
N ALA A 27 11.33 -2.38 18.22
CA ALA A 27 11.57 -3.82 18.22
C ALA A 27 12.75 -4.20 17.31
N MET A 28 12.86 -3.60 16.11
CA MET A 28 13.98 -3.82 15.19
C MET A 28 15.32 -3.39 15.80
N ILE A 29 15.37 -2.25 16.48
CA ILE A 29 16.59 -1.76 17.14
C ILE A 29 17.01 -2.74 18.22
N VAL A 30 16.11 -3.15 19.11
CA VAL A 30 16.39 -4.11 20.19
C VAL A 30 16.85 -5.46 19.64
N ALA A 31 16.18 -5.98 18.60
CA ALA A 31 16.55 -7.21 17.92
C ALA A 31 17.97 -7.13 17.34
N THR A 32 18.28 -6.02 16.68
CA THR A 32 19.60 -5.81 16.08
C THR A 32 20.70 -5.69 17.13
N GLU A 33 20.48 -4.95 18.22
CA GLU A 33 21.44 -4.86 19.35
C GLU A 33 21.75 -6.23 19.95
N ARG A 34 20.71 -7.04 20.19
CA ARG A 34 20.86 -8.40 20.71
C ARG A 34 21.63 -9.28 19.72
N PHE A 35 21.24 -9.24 18.44
CA PHE A 35 21.83 -10.04 17.38
C PHE A 35 23.34 -9.72 17.22
N VAL A 36 23.72 -8.46 17.03
CA VAL A 36 25.14 -8.10 16.82
C VAL A 36 25.99 -8.35 18.04
N THR A 37 25.43 -8.29 19.27
CA THR A 37 26.10 -8.63 20.49
C THR A 37 26.39 -10.14 20.58
N LYS A 38 25.45 -10.97 20.16
CA LYS A 38 25.53 -12.43 20.18
C LYS A 38 26.35 -12.98 19.01
N HIS A 39 26.31 -12.32 17.87
CA HIS A 39 26.95 -12.73 16.62
C HIS A 39 27.83 -11.60 16.04
N PRO A 40 28.94 -11.24 16.70
CA PRO A 40 29.83 -10.14 16.27
C PRO A 40 30.46 -10.38 14.89
N ASP A 41 30.58 -11.65 14.48
CA ASP A 41 31.19 -12.08 13.22
C ASP A 41 30.12 -12.47 12.18
N HIS A 42 28.88 -11.93 12.28
CA HIS A 42 27.82 -12.23 11.36
C HIS A 42 28.16 -11.85 9.91
N LYS A 43 27.52 -12.51 8.95
CA LYS A 43 27.68 -12.22 7.53
C LYS A 43 26.81 -11.05 7.09
N GLY A 44 27.29 -10.32 6.07
CA GLY A 44 26.53 -9.24 5.47
C GLY A 44 26.48 -7.97 6.31
N SER A 45 25.51 -7.12 6.02
CA SER A 45 25.30 -5.81 6.67
C SER A 45 23.84 -5.61 7.03
N ILE A 46 23.59 -4.95 8.15
CA ILE A 46 22.26 -4.54 8.59
C ILE A 46 22.20 -3.02 8.48
N SER A 47 21.21 -2.51 7.77
CA SER A 47 20.99 -1.08 7.58
C SER A 47 19.56 -0.68 7.94
N PHE A 48 19.40 0.48 8.54
CA PHE A 48 18.11 1.09 8.82
C PHE A 48 17.84 2.20 7.82
N LEU A 49 16.76 2.10 7.04
CA LEU A 49 16.26 3.18 6.23
C LEU A 49 15.08 3.81 6.98
N ILE A 50 15.32 5.01 7.54
CA ILE A 50 14.34 5.71 8.36
C ILE A 50 13.91 6.98 7.64
N THR A 51 12.61 7.09 7.37
CA THR A 51 12.01 8.22 6.66
C THR A 51 10.91 8.86 7.48
N SER A 52 10.51 10.08 7.10
CA SER A 52 9.41 10.82 7.72
C SER A 52 8.31 11.21 6.73
N ASP A 53 8.38 10.75 5.47
CA ASP A 53 7.47 11.12 4.37
C ASP A 53 6.62 9.94 3.90
N GLU A 54 6.54 8.84 4.67
CA GLU A 54 5.78 7.64 4.27
C GLU A 54 4.27 7.93 4.21
N GLU A 55 3.72 8.64 5.18
CA GLU A 55 2.32 9.05 5.29
C GLU A 55 1.98 10.31 4.45
N GLY A 56 2.95 10.84 3.75
CA GLY A 56 2.86 12.10 3.03
C GLY A 56 2.86 11.93 1.50
N PRO A 57 3.44 12.91 0.79
CA PRO A 57 3.49 12.91 -0.68
C PRO A 57 4.54 11.96 -1.29
N PHE A 58 5.33 11.25 -0.48
CA PHE A 58 6.39 10.29 -0.89
C PHE A 58 7.50 10.88 -1.78
N ILE A 59 7.79 12.18 -1.64
CA ILE A 59 8.72 12.89 -2.53
C ILE A 59 10.14 12.90 -1.96
N ASN A 60 10.28 13.12 -0.63
CA ASN A 60 11.56 13.32 0.05
C ASN A 60 11.86 12.23 1.09
N GLY A 61 11.39 11.03 0.86
CA GLY A 61 11.57 9.86 1.71
C GLY A 61 12.36 8.75 1.01
N THR A 62 11.83 7.55 1.06
CA THR A 62 12.43 6.31 0.55
C THR A 62 12.88 6.41 -0.90
N THR A 63 12.12 7.09 -1.78
CA THR A 63 12.48 7.26 -3.19
C THR A 63 13.84 7.97 -3.36
N ARG A 64 14.09 9.04 -2.59
CA ARG A 64 15.36 9.77 -2.65
C ARG A 64 16.54 8.97 -2.10
N VAL A 65 16.29 8.16 -1.07
CA VAL A 65 17.31 7.26 -0.54
C VAL A 65 17.68 6.20 -1.58
N ILE A 66 16.70 5.60 -2.23
CA ILE A 66 16.91 4.61 -3.28
C ILE A 66 17.69 5.20 -4.44
N ASP A 67 17.30 6.36 -4.98
CA ASP A 67 18.04 7.05 -6.04
C ASP A 67 19.53 7.21 -5.66
N THR A 68 19.79 7.64 -4.42
CA THR A 68 21.16 7.83 -3.90
C THR A 68 21.93 6.52 -3.77
N LEU A 69 21.29 5.44 -3.32
CA LEU A 69 21.93 4.12 -3.22
C LEU A 69 22.26 3.55 -4.60
N GLU A 70 21.35 3.69 -5.56
CA GLU A 70 21.59 3.28 -6.95
C GLU A 70 22.74 4.07 -7.59
N GLU A 71 22.80 5.40 -7.40
CA GLU A 71 23.93 6.24 -7.85
C GLU A 71 25.26 5.78 -7.27
N ARG A 72 25.28 5.25 -6.03
CA ARG A 72 26.48 4.72 -5.38
C ARG A 72 26.80 3.28 -5.77
N GLY A 73 25.91 2.62 -6.52
CA GLY A 73 26.00 1.19 -6.83
C GLY A 73 25.77 0.28 -5.63
N GLU A 74 25.17 0.80 -4.57
CA GLU A 74 24.79 0.03 -3.39
C GLU A 74 23.49 -0.74 -3.67
N LYS A 75 23.47 -2.03 -3.30
CA LYS A 75 22.31 -2.90 -3.51
C LYS A 75 21.69 -3.32 -2.20
N ILE A 76 20.37 -3.34 -2.18
CA ILE A 76 19.58 -3.94 -1.10
C ILE A 76 19.19 -5.34 -1.56
N ASP A 77 19.63 -6.38 -0.86
CA ASP A 77 19.26 -7.77 -1.17
C ASP A 77 17.89 -8.11 -0.61
N MET A 78 17.64 -7.72 0.65
CA MET A 78 16.43 -8.02 1.40
C MET A 78 15.99 -6.81 2.21
N CYS A 79 14.69 -6.63 2.35
CA CYS A 79 14.11 -5.58 3.16
C CYS A 79 12.94 -6.13 3.99
N LEU A 80 12.97 -5.87 5.29
CA LEU A 80 11.86 -6.10 6.19
C LEU A 80 11.28 -4.73 6.59
N VAL A 81 10.02 -4.52 6.27
CA VAL A 81 9.28 -3.31 6.62
C VAL A 81 8.42 -3.59 7.85
N GLY A 82 8.52 -2.74 8.86
CA GLY A 82 7.83 -2.93 10.15
C GLY A 82 6.37 -2.48 10.15
N GLU A 83 5.74 -2.39 9.00
CA GLU A 83 4.33 -2.00 8.87
C GLU A 83 3.39 -2.95 9.62
N PRO A 84 2.30 -2.44 10.22
CA PRO A 84 1.36 -3.24 10.99
C PRO A 84 0.58 -4.22 10.10
N SER A 85 1.16 -5.38 9.86
CA SER A 85 0.64 -6.42 8.98
C SER A 85 -0.28 -7.41 9.68
N SER A 86 -0.09 -7.63 10.98
CA SER A 86 -0.87 -8.60 11.77
C SER A 86 -2.32 -8.14 11.92
N ARG A 87 -3.25 -9.09 11.95
CA ARG A 87 -4.70 -8.82 11.98
C ARG A 87 -5.28 -9.05 13.38
N ASP A 88 -5.37 -10.28 13.81
CA ASP A 88 -6.02 -10.68 15.07
C ASP A 88 -5.00 -10.94 16.17
N VAL A 89 -3.90 -11.57 15.82
CA VAL A 89 -2.77 -11.87 16.70
C VAL A 89 -1.46 -11.58 16.01
N LEU A 90 -0.40 -11.28 16.78
CA LEU A 90 0.92 -10.98 16.23
C LEU A 90 1.43 -12.13 15.35
N GLY A 91 1.81 -11.79 14.12
CA GLY A 91 2.40 -12.72 13.16
C GLY A 91 1.40 -13.63 12.44
N ASP A 92 0.10 -13.45 12.61
CA ASP A 92 -0.91 -14.22 11.86
C ASP A 92 -0.90 -13.91 10.36
N VAL A 93 -0.46 -12.72 9.98
CA VAL A 93 -0.33 -12.28 8.58
C VAL A 93 1.02 -11.57 8.36
N VAL A 94 1.71 -11.99 7.32
CA VAL A 94 2.88 -11.34 6.74
C VAL A 94 2.53 -10.88 5.33
N LYS A 95 2.91 -9.66 4.97
CA LYS A 95 2.76 -9.20 3.58
C LYS A 95 4.04 -9.53 2.81
N ASN A 96 3.93 -10.46 1.89
CA ASN A 96 5.01 -10.84 0.99
C ASN A 96 4.88 -10.22 -0.40
N GLY A 97 3.97 -9.28 -0.56
CA GLY A 97 3.74 -8.51 -1.77
C GLY A 97 2.62 -7.50 -1.57
N ARG A 98 2.50 -6.60 -2.51
CA ARG A 98 1.43 -5.59 -2.54
C ARG A 98 0.89 -5.44 -3.94
N ARG A 99 -0.41 -5.18 -4.04
CA ARG A 99 -1.05 -4.81 -5.30
C ARG A 99 -0.56 -3.46 -5.76
N GLY A 100 -0.50 -3.26 -7.07
CA GLY A 100 -0.32 -1.94 -7.65
C GLY A 100 -1.51 -1.03 -7.36
N SER A 101 -1.29 0.28 -7.46
CA SER A 101 -2.32 1.30 -7.31
C SER A 101 -2.20 2.33 -8.43
N LEU A 102 -3.29 2.55 -9.16
CA LEU A 102 -3.37 3.49 -10.28
C LEU A 102 -4.61 4.35 -10.12
N THR A 103 -4.45 5.67 -10.04
CA THR A 103 -5.55 6.62 -9.93
C THR A 103 -5.76 7.34 -11.25
N GLY A 104 -7.01 7.39 -11.71
CA GLY A 104 -7.43 8.16 -12.88
C GLY A 104 -8.30 9.34 -12.48
N PHE A 105 -8.03 10.49 -13.12
CA PHE A 105 -8.80 11.73 -13.02
C PHE A 105 -9.38 12.04 -14.39
N LEU A 106 -10.67 11.75 -14.54
CA LEU A 106 -11.41 11.85 -15.78
C LEU A 106 -12.33 13.07 -15.75
N THR A 107 -12.18 13.96 -16.71
CA THR A 107 -13.11 15.08 -16.93
C THR A 107 -13.83 14.88 -18.25
N ILE A 108 -15.13 14.69 -18.22
CA ILE A 108 -15.96 14.54 -19.40
C ILE A 108 -16.58 15.88 -19.74
N LYS A 109 -16.34 16.34 -20.96
CA LYS A 109 -16.79 17.64 -21.46
C LYS A 109 -18.18 17.52 -22.10
N GLY A 110 -19.06 18.42 -21.73
CA GLY A 110 -20.38 18.60 -22.31
C GLY A 110 -20.61 20.03 -22.78
N VAL A 111 -21.86 20.43 -22.87
CA VAL A 111 -22.30 21.80 -23.17
C VAL A 111 -23.35 22.20 -22.16
N GLN A 112 -23.04 23.19 -21.33
CA GLN A 112 -23.98 23.71 -20.34
C GLN A 112 -25.21 24.31 -20.97
N GLY A 113 -26.39 24.11 -20.35
CA GLY A 113 -27.62 24.71 -20.83
C GLY A 113 -28.78 24.55 -19.83
N HIS A 114 -29.92 25.10 -20.21
CA HIS A 114 -31.13 24.99 -19.43
C HIS A 114 -31.83 23.65 -19.67
N VAL A 115 -32.27 22.95 -18.63
CA VAL A 115 -32.88 21.60 -18.73
C VAL A 115 -34.11 21.56 -19.61
N ALA A 116 -34.85 22.70 -19.79
CA ALA A 116 -36.02 22.81 -20.67
C ALA A 116 -35.64 22.86 -22.16
N TYR A 117 -34.35 23.09 -22.49
CA TYR A 117 -33.84 23.20 -23.86
C TYR A 117 -32.69 22.23 -24.10
N PRO A 118 -32.90 20.91 -23.93
CA PRO A 118 -31.83 19.92 -24.01
C PRO A 118 -31.15 19.84 -25.40
N HIS A 119 -31.82 20.30 -26.44
CA HIS A 119 -31.28 20.36 -27.80
C HIS A 119 -30.20 21.45 -27.99
N LEU A 120 -30.04 22.38 -27.04
CA LEU A 120 -29.00 23.41 -27.02
C LEU A 120 -27.85 23.04 -26.06
N ALA A 121 -27.88 21.88 -25.46
CA ALA A 121 -26.90 21.42 -24.45
C ALA A 121 -26.41 20.00 -24.76
N GLN A 122 -25.32 19.61 -24.09
CA GLN A 122 -24.86 18.22 -24.04
C GLN A 122 -24.61 17.84 -22.58
N ASN A 123 -25.45 16.99 -22.04
CA ASN A 123 -25.35 16.60 -20.64
C ASN A 123 -24.19 15.59 -20.43
N PRO A 124 -23.05 15.97 -19.83
CA PRO A 124 -21.91 15.09 -19.63
C PRO A 124 -22.24 13.92 -18.69
N ILE A 125 -23.21 14.09 -17.79
CA ILE A 125 -23.65 13.00 -16.88
C ILE A 125 -24.31 11.89 -17.71
N HIS A 126 -25.21 12.25 -18.62
CA HIS A 126 -25.88 11.27 -19.50
C HIS A 126 -24.91 10.60 -20.47
N LEU A 127 -23.95 11.36 -21.00
CA LEU A 127 -22.91 10.83 -21.89
C LEU A 127 -21.99 9.84 -21.17
N ALA A 128 -21.62 10.15 -19.91
CA ALA A 128 -20.72 9.34 -19.11
C ALA A 128 -21.34 8.02 -18.63
N THR A 129 -22.62 8.02 -18.27
CA THR A 129 -23.28 6.90 -17.57
C THR A 129 -23.05 5.54 -18.23
N PRO A 130 -23.18 5.35 -19.55
CA PRO A 130 -22.94 4.05 -20.19
C PRO A 130 -21.47 3.61 -20.08
N ALA A 131 -20.53 4.54 -20.25
CA ALA A 131 -19.10 4.22 -20.14
C ALA A 131 -18.70 3.88 -18.71
N LEU A 132 -19.21 4.62 -17.71
CA LEU A 132 -18.94 4.33 -16.29
C LEU A 132 -19.56 2.99 -15.87
N ALA A 133 -20.73 2.65 -16.38
CA ALA A 133 -21.33 1.33 -16.17
C ALA A 133 -20.47 0.21 -16.77
N GLU A 134 -19.97 0.37 -18.00
CA GLU A 134 -19.07 -0.60 -18.62
C GLU A 134 -17.76 -0.74 -17.84
N LEU A 135 -17.13 0.38 -17.44
CA LEU A 135 -15.91 0.36 -16.62
C LEU A 135 -16.09 -0.40 -15.31
N SER A 136 -17.21 -0.16 -14.62
CA SER A 136 -17.50 -0.79 -13.33
C SER A 136 -17.81 -2.29 -13.42
N GLN A 137 -18.26 -2.77 -14.56
CA GLN A 137 -18.61 -4.17 -14.83
C GLN A 137 -17.48 -4.94 -15.53
N THR A 138 -16.43 -4.24 -15.98
CA THR A 138 -15.32 -4.86 -16.69
C THR A 138 -14.54 -5.79 -15.76
N VAL A 139 -14.34 -7.03 -16.19
CA VAL A 139 -13.37 -7.93 -15.59
C VAL A 139 -11.98 -7.53 -16.11
N TRP A 140 -11.12 -7.08 -15.21
CA TRP A 140 -9.79 -6.55 -15.55
C TRP A 140 -8.76 -7.66 -15.69
N ASP A 141 -8.79 -8.62 -14.74
CA ASP A 141 -8.11 -9.91 -14.74
C ASP A 141 -8.82 -10.87 -13.75
N MET A 142 -8.30 -12.08 -13.59
CA MET A 142 -8.86 -13.08 -12.67
C MET A 142 -8.02 -13.25 -11.40
N GLY A 143 -6.93 -12.46 -11.25
CA GLY A 143 -5.94 -12.69 -10.21
C GLY A 143 -5.12 -13.94 -10.44
N ASN A 144 -4.36 -14.34 -9.43
CA ASN A 144 -3.57 -15.56 -9.41
C ASN A 144 -3.47 -16.11 -7.99
N ASP A 145 -2.62 -17.12 -7.76
CA ASP A 145 -2.46 -17.75 -6.44
C ASP A 145 -2.04 -16.79 -5.34
N PHE A 146 -1.42 -15.65 -5.68
CA PHE A 146 -0.90 -14.65 -4.74
C PHE A 146 -1.75 -13.39 -4.66
N PHE A 147 -2.45 -13.05 -5.73
CA PHE A 147 -3.18 -11.78 -5.84
C PHE A 147 -4.65 -12.01 -6.16
N PRO A 148 -5.57 -11.33 -5.46
CA PRO A 148 -6.94 -11.25 -5.92
C PRO A 148 -7.02 -10.54 -7.27
N ALA A 149 -8.13 -10.73 -7.99
CA ALA A 149 -8.41 -10.03 -9.23
C ALA A 149 -8.30 -8.51 -9.07
N THR A 150 -7.84 -7.85 -10.13
CA THR A 150 -7.76 -6.38 -10.17
C THR A 150 -9.14 -5.77 -9.96
N SER A 151 -9.22 -4.83 -9.03
CA SER A 151 -10.44 -4.10 -8.70
C SER A 151 -10.41 -2.68 -9.26
N PHE A 152 -11.59 -2.21 -9.68
CA PHE A 152 -11.84 -0.84 -10.12
C PHE A 152 -12.90 -0.21 -9.22
N GLN A 153 -12.63 0.98 -8.69
CA GLN A 153 -13.57 1.71 -7.85
C GLN A 153 -13.62 3.19 -8.26
N ILE A 154 -14.81 3.70 -8.50
CA ILE A 154 -15.03 5.13 -8.62
C ILE A 154 -15.14 5.67 -7.20
N SER A 155 -14.24 6.59 -6.84
CA SER A 155 -14.16 7.18 -5.50
C SER A 155 -14.87 8.52 -5.38
N ASN A 156 -14.91 9.29 -6.46
CA ASN A 156 -15.58 10.59 -6.50
C ASN A 156 -16.26 10.84 -7.85
N ILE A 157 -17.42 11.45 -7.80
CA ILE A 157 -18.12 12.01 -8.97
C ILE A 157 -18.61 13.40 -8.60
N ASN A 158 -18.16 14.41 -9.36
CA ASN A 158 -18.55 15.80 -9.17
C ASN A 158 -19.09 16.37 -10.48
N GLY A 159 -20.30 16.89 -10.44
CA GLY A 159 -20.93 17.52 -11.61
C GLY A 159 -22.14 18.34 -11.18
N GLY A 160 -22.44 19.36 -11.97
CA GLY A 160 -23.55 20.25 -11.70
C GLY A 160 -23.18 21.47 -10.87
N THR A 161 -24.04 22.48 -10.94
CA THR A 161 -23.88 23.78 -10.27
C THR A 161 -24.69 23.87 -8.97
N GLY A 162 -25.40 22.81 -8.60
CA GLY A 162 -26.40 22.80 -7.53
C GLY A 162 -27.78 23.36 -7.93
N ALA A 163 -27.90 23.97 -9.11
CA ALA A 163 -29.18 24.47 -9.63
C ALA A 163 -29.95 23.37 -10.37
N GLY A 164 -31.19 23.09 -9.95
CA GLY A 164 -31.98 22.00 -10.53
C GLY A 164 -32.43 22.20 -11.98
N ASN A 165 -32.24 23.38 -12.55
CA ASN A 165 -32.62 23.74 -13.91
C ASN A 165 -31.45 23.92 -14.89
N VAL A 166 -30.22 23.56 -14.46
CA VAL A 166 -28.99 23.70 -15.26
C VAL A 166 -28.40 22.33 -15.58
N ILE A 167 -28.19 22.05 -16.86
CA ILE A 167 -27.31 20.96 -17.33
C ILE A 167 -25.85 21.39 -17.17
N PRO A 168 -24.99 20.63 -16.50
CA PRO A 168 -23.59 21.03 -16.32
C PRO A 168 -22.79 21.01 -17.62
N GLY A 169 -21.71 21.78 -17.66
CA GLY A 169 -20.77 21.79 -18.78
C GLY A 169 -19.74 20.67 -18.72
N GLU A 170 -19.49 20.12 -17.53
CA GLU A 170 -18.52 19.04 -17.34
C GLU A 170 -18.91 18.11 -16.19
N LEU A 171 -18.32 16.92 -16.18
CA LEU A 171 -18.41 15.92 -15.13
C LEU A 171 -17.00 15.44 -14.79
N GLU A 172 -16.61 15.56 -13.53
CA GLU A 172 -15.36 15.04 -13.00
C GLU A 172 -15.59 13.71 -12.32
N VAL A 173 -14.74 12.74 -12.62
CA VAL A 173 -14.77 11.39 -12.04
C VAL A 173 -13.38 11.00 -11.61
N GLN A 174 -13.21 10.67 -10.34
CA GLN A 174 -11.99 10.07 -9.83
C GLN A 174 -12.23 8.59 -9.56
N PHE A 175 -11.30 7.75 -10.03
CA PHE A 175 -11.36 6.32 -9.80
C PHE A 175 -9.97 5.75 -9.52
N ASN A 176 -9.93 4.57 -8.90
CA ASN A 176 -8.69 3.89 -8.55
C ASN A 176 -8.76 2.41 -8.92
N PHE A 177 -7.65 1.90 -9.41
CA PHE A 177 -7.37 0.48 -9.55
C PHE A 177 -6.49 0.00 -8.41
N ARG A 178 -6.82 -1.19 -7.88
CA ARG A 178 -5.87 -2.03 -7.14
C ARG A 178 -5.60 -3.24 -8.00
N PHE A 179 -4.40 -3.31 -8.59
CA PHE A 179 -4.13 -4.26 -9.67
C PHE A 179 -3.08 -5.31 -9.28
N SER A 180 -3.27 -6.50 -9.83
CA SER A 180 -2.41 -7.67 -9.64
C SER A 180 -1.17 -7.60 -10.55
N THR A 181 -0.34 -8.64 -10.50
CA THR A 181 0.79 -8.82 -11.43
C THR A 181 0.36 -9.32 -12.82
N GLU A 182 -0.93 -9.66 -13.02
CA GLU A 182 -1.46 -10.14 -14.29
C GLU A 182 -1.62 -9.05 -15.33
N VAL A 183 -1.71 -7.78 -14.88
CA VAL A 183 -1.88 -6.63 -15.77
C VAL A 183 -0.91 -5.52 -15.39
N THR A 184 -0.48 -4.76 -16.39
CA THR A 184 0.32 -3.55 -16.19
C THR A 184 -0.57 -2.31 -16.13
N HIS A 185 -0.06 -1.24 -15.51
CA HIS A 185 -0.78 0.04 -15.49
C HIS A 185 -1.02 0.59 -16.89
N GLN A 186 -0.09 0.36 -17.85
CA GLN A 186 -0.26 0.76 -19.25
C GLN A 186 -1.44 0.02 -19.91
N GLN A 187 -1.57 -1.28 -19.67
CA GLN A 187 -2.70 -2.07 -20.19
C GLN A 187 -4.04 -1.59 -19.62
N LEU A 188 -4.08 -1.26 -18.32
CA LEU A 188 -5.27 -0.69 -17.69
C LEU A 188 -5.64 0.66 -18.32
N GLN A 189 -4.66 1.56 -18.50
CA GLN A 189 -4.85 2.86 -19.14
C GLN A 189 -5.38 2.70 -20.58
N GLN A 190 -4.79 1.79 -21.37
CA GLN A 190 -5.23 1.52 -22.74
C GLN A 190 -6.66 1.00 -22.78
N LYS A 191 -7.01 0.07 -21.88
CA LYS A 191 -8.36 -0.52 -21.84
C LYS A 191 -9.42 0.51 -21.43
N VAL A 192 -9.12 1.38 -20.45
CA VAL A 192 -9.98 2.50 -20.08
C VAL A 192 -10.20 3.44 -21.27
N ASN A 193 -9.11 3.89 -21.92
CA ASN A 193 -9.21 4.76 -23.10
C ASN A 193 -10.06 4.13 -24.21
N SER A 194 -9.88 2.83 -24.47
CA SER A 194 -10.69 2.12 -25.49
C SER A 194 -12.17 2.13 -25.15
N ILE A 195 -12.55 1.95 -23.88
CA ILE A 195 -13.95 2.03 -23.45
C ILE A 195 -14.48 3.45 -23.62
N LEU A 196 -13.76 4.48 -23.17
CA LEU A 196 -14.20 5.87 -23.30
C LEU A 196 -14.36 6.29 -24.76
N GLN A 197 -13.45 5.88 -25.64
CA GLN A 197 -13.52 6.11 -27.09
C GLN A 197 -14.70 5.39 -27.75
N LYS A 198 -15.00 4.14 -27.36
CA LYS A 198 -16.16 3.38 -27.82
C LYS A 198 -17.48 4.12 -27.58
N HIS A 199 -17.56 4.86 -26.47
CA HIS A 199 -18.73 5.68 -26.12
C HIS A 199 -18.69 7.10 -26.72
N ASN A 200 -17.71 7.41 -27.61
CA ASN A 200 -17.56 8.70 -28.29
C ASN A 200 -17.52 9.89 -27.32
N LEU A 201 -16.91 9.74 -26.15
CA LEU A 201 -16.81 10.81 -25.16
C LEU A 201 -15.76 11.84 -25.56
N ASN A 202 -16.08 13.11 -25.33
CA ASN A 202 -15.08 14.19 -25.32
C ASN A 202 -14.57 14.31 -23.88
N TYR A 203 -13.29 13.97 -23.64
CA TYR A 203 -12.75 13.86 -22.29
C TYR A 203 -11.27 14.25 -22.20
N GLU A 204 -10.87 14.59 -20.98
CA GLU A 204 -9.49 14.68 -20.54
C GLU A 204 -9.27 13.61 -19.46
N LEU A 205 -8.16 12.91 -19.50
CA LEU A 205 -7.85 11.85 -18.54
C LEU A 205 -6.38 11.93 -18.12
N ASN A 206 -6.17 12.17 -16.82
CA ASN A 206 -4.87 12.22 -16.19
C ASN A 206 -4.69 11.03 -15.25
N TRP A 207 -3.44 10.57 -15.08
CA TRP A 207 -3.12 9.39 -14.32
C TRP A 207 -2.04 9.65 -13.27
N ILE A 208 -2.19 9.00 -12.11
CA ILE A 208 -1.13 8.88 -11.11
C ILE A 208 -0.89 7.40 -10.84
N VAL A 209 0.33 6.93 -11.10
CA VAL A 209 0.80 5.61 -10.69
C VAL A 209 1.27 5.74 -9.25
N ASN A 210 0.43 5.31 -8.29
CA ASN A 210 0.73 5.39 -6.87
C ASN A 210 1.74 4.30 -6.43
N GLY A 211 1.80 3.18 -7.14
CA GLY A 211 2.75 2.10 -6.92
C GLY A 211 2.56 0.96 -7.89
N LEU A 212 3.65 0.27 -8.19
CA LEU A 212 3.63 -0.97 -8.97
C LEU A 212 3.41 -2.16 -8.04
N PRO A 213 2.81 -3.26 -8.53
CA PRO A 213 2.70 -4.48 -7.74
C PRO A 213 4.08 -5.11 -7.57
N PHE A 214 4.29 -5.78 -6.44
CA PHE A 214 5.47 -6.60 -6.21
C PHE A 214 5.09 -7.88 -5.45
N LEU A 215 5.93 -8.89 -5.61
CA LEU A 215 5.82 -10.15 -4.90
C LEU A 215 7.22 -10.65 -4.52
N THR A 216 7.40 -10.96 -3.26
CA THR A 216 8.48 -11.80 -2.76
C THR A 216 7.88 -13.19 -2.56
N ASP A 217 8.14 -14.05 -3.52
CA ASP A 217 7.67 -15.44 -3.50
C ASP A 217 8.43 -16.25 -2.43
N HIS A 218 8.84 -17.44 -2.69
CA HIS A 218 9.64 -18.25 -1.77
C HIS A 218 11.11 -17.77 -1.72
N GLY A 219 11.79 -18.14 -0.67
CA GLY A 219 13.22 -17.88 -0.51
C GLY A 219 13.63 -17.49 0.91
N PRO A 220 14.93 -17.25 1.12
CA PRO A 220 15.51 -17.14 2.47
C PRO A 220 14.76 -16.17 3.40
N LEU A 221 14.36 -14.99 2.90
CA LEU A 221 13.67 -13.99 3.70
C LEU A 221 12.28 -14.46 4.16
N VAL A 222 11.50 -15.05 3.26
CA VAL A 222 10.16 -15.57 3.57
C VAL A 222 10.28 -16.77 4.52
N ASP A 223 11.19 -17.71 4.21
CA ASP A 223 11.39 -18.92 5.01
C ASP A 223 11.86 -18.59 6.42
N ALA A 224 12.83 -17.68 6.57
CA ALA A 224 13.30 -17.18 7.86
C ALA A 224 12.17 -16.54 8.68
N THR A 225 11.34 -15.73 8.03
CA THR A 225 10.20 -15.04 8.67
C THR A 225 9.16 -16.04 9.18
N VAL A 226 8.76 -16.98 8.32
CA VAL A 226 7.78 -18.02 8.69
C VAL A 226 8.31 -18.89 9.85
N ALA A 227 9.59 -19.27 9.80
CA ALA A 227 10.22 -20.06 10.83
C ALA A 227 10.30 -19.30 12.17
N ALA A 228 10.71 -18.03 12.14
CA ALA A 228 10.81 -17.19 13.33
C ALA A 228 9.43 -16.97 14.00
N ILE A 229 8.41 -16.65 13.24
CA ILE A 229 7.04 -16.52 13.76
C ILE A 229 6.60 -17.84 14.40
N LYS A 230 6.80 -18.96 13.73
CA LYS A 230 6.45 -20.28 14.25
C LYS A 230 7.17 -20.59 15.55
N SER A 231 8.43 -20.26 15.63
CA SER A 231 9.26 -20.50 16.83
C SER A 231 8.78 -19.67 18.02
N VAL A 232 8.52 -18.38 17.84
CA VAL A 232 8.17 -17.46 18.93
C VAL A 232 6.71 -17.57 19.34
N THR A 233 5.80 -17.66 18.38
CA THR A 233 4.34 -17.59 18.65
C THR A 233 3.64 -18.94 18.58
N GLY A 234 4.27 -19.96 18.00
CA GLY A 234 3.63 -21.24 17.68
C GLY A 234 2.66 -21.21 16.47
N LEU A 235 2.44 -20.04 15.88
CA LEU A 235 1.49 -19.86 14.78
C LEU A 235 2.08 -20.27 13.43
N THR A 236 1.20 -20.67 12.52
CA THR A 236 1.49 -20.72 11.08
C THR A 236 0.96 -19.44 10.47
N THR A 237 1.86 -18.59 9.99
CA THR A 237 1.47 -17.31 9.39
C THR A 237 0.87 -17.48 8.00
N ASN A 238 -0.01 -16.54 7.61
CA ASN A 238 -0.52 -16.43 6.25
C ASN A 238 0.29 -15.39 5.48
N LEU A 239 0.72 -15.75 4.26
CA LEU A 239 1.34 -14.81 3.32
C LEU A 239 0.24 -14.15 2.49
N GLU A 240 0.16 -12.83 2.49
CA GLU A 240 -0.88 -12.08 1.80
C GLU A 240 -0.32 -10.88 1.04
N THR A 241 -1.03 -10.46 -0.01
CA THR A 241 -0.71 -9.28 -0.83
C THR A 241 -1.76 -8.18 -0.74
N THR A 242 -2.76 -8.37 0.12
CA THR A 242 -3.91 -7.47 0.29
C THR A 242 -3.62 -6.32 1.25
N GLY A 243 -4.53 -5.35 1.32
CA GLY A 243 -4.45 -4.18 2.20
C GLY A 243 -3.97 -2.91 1.49
N GLY A 244 -3.46 -1.97 2.26
CA GLY A 244 -2.90 -0.70 1.80
C GLY A 244 -1.61 -0.87 0.99
N THR A 245 -0.75 0.12 1.06
CA THR A 245 0.60 0.04 0.47
C THR A 245 1.60 0.58 1.50
N SER A 246 2.88 0.42 1.24
CA SER A 246 3.97 0.89 2.08
C SER A 246 5.14 1.35 1.21
N ASP A 247 6.15 1.95 1.79
CA ASP A 247 7.39 2.30 1.10
C ASP A 247 8.17 1.08 0.59
N GLY A 248 7.85 -0.12 1.06
CA GLY A 248 8.35 -1.38 0.50
C GLY A 248 8.13 -1.51 -1.01
N ARG A 249 7.09 -0.87 -1.56
CA ARG A 249 6.81 -0.82 -3.01
C ARG A 249 7.93 -0.17 -3.83
N PHE A 250 8.63 0.80 -3.27
CA PHE A 250 9.75 1.47 -3.93
C PHE A 250 11.00 0.61 -3.87
N ILE A 251 11.28 0.03 -2.70
CA ILE A 251 12.44 -0.84 -2.49
C ILE A 251 12.35 -2.10 -3.37
N ALA A 252 11.17 -2.68 -3.50
CA ALA A 252 10.96 -3.87 -4.36
C ALA A 252 11.33 -3.63 -5.83
N GLN A 253 11.21 -2.38 -6.33
CA GLN A 253 11.56 -2.05 -7.72
C GLN A 253 13.09 -2.10 -7.98
N THR A 254 13.93 -2.06 -6.95
CA THR A 254 15.39 -2.25 -7.09
C THR A 254 15.78 -3.73 -7.29
N GLY A 255 14.82 -4.65 -7.18
CA GLY A 255 15.04 -6.09 -7.22
C GLY A 255 15.24 -6.73 -5.84
N ALA A 256 15.21 -5.95 -4.78
CA ALA A 256 15.25 -6.44 -3.40
C ALA A 256 14.05 -7.34 -3.09
N LYS A 257 14.26 -8.35 -2.25
CA LYS A 257 13.19 -9.15 -1.67
C LYS A 257 12.60 -8.38 -0.49
N VAL A 258 11.29 -8.14 -0.51
CA VAL A 258 10.61 -7.30 0.49
C VAL A 258 9.50 -8.10 1.15
N ILE A 259 9.45 -8.03 2.48
CA ILE A 259 8.31 -8.48 3.27
C ILE A 259 7.90 -7.38 4.25
N GLU A 260 6.67 -7.44 4.72
CA GLU A 260 6.19 -6.56 5.78
C GLU A 260 5.67 -7.41 6.95
N LEU A 261 6.21 -7.13 8.11
CA LEU A 261 5.82 -7.78 9.37
C LEU A 261 5.88 -6.76 10.49
N GLY A 262 4.77 -6.58 11.17
CA GLY A 262 4.64 -5.69 12.31
C GLY A 262 3.45 -6.05 13.20
N PRO A 263 3.10 -5.17 14.15
CA PRO A 263 2.04 -5.41 15.12
C PRO A 263 0.66 -5.47 14.47
N ARG A 264 -0.36 -5.63 15.32
CA ARG A 264 -1.77 -5.64 14.88
C ARG A 264 -2.20 -4.27 14.38
N ASN A 265 -2.94 -4.26 13.27
CA ASN A 265 -3.36 -3.05 12.56
C ASN A 265 -4.72 -2.46 13.04
N ALA A 266 -5.26 -2.97 14.13
CA ALA A 266 -6.63 -2.63 14.55
C ALA A 266 -6.84 -1.14 14.90
N THR A 267 -5.79 -0.44 15.32
CA THR A 267 -5.87 0.94 15.82
C THR A 267 -5.14 1.98 14.96
N ILE A 268 -4.49 1.56 13.88
CA ILE A 268 -3.78 2.47 12.97
C ILE A 268 -4.72 3.54 12.40
N HIS A 269 -4.22 4.76 12.21
CA HIS A 269 -4.95 5.92 11.68
C HIS A 269 -6.22 6.29 12.47
N LYS A 270 -6.37 5.77 13.69
CA LYS A 270 -7.49 6.09 14.58
C LYS A 270 -7.08 7.00 15.71
N VAL A 271 -8.07 7.60 16.36
CA VAL A 271 -7.90 8.22 17.66
C VAL A 271 -7.59 7.11 18.68
N ASP A 272 -6.74 7.42 19.67
CA ASP A 272 -6.28 6.46 20.69
C ASP A 272 -5.52 5.24 20.11
N GLU A 273 -4.70 5.48 19.09
CA GLU A 273 -3.78 4.45 18.57
C GLU A 273 -2.96 3.83 19.69
N CYS A 274 -2.88 2.52 19.70
CA CYS A 274 -2.14 1.77 20.71
C CYS A 274 -1.60 0.44 20.16
N VAL A 275 -0.61 -0.11 20.86
CA VAL A 275 -0.01 -1.41 20.56
C VAL A 275 0.20 -2.20 21.85
N SER A 276 0.06 -3.51 21.80
CA SER A 276 0.35 -4.40 22.93
C SER A 276 1.87 -4.39 23.24
N THR A 277 2.21 -4.18 24.51
CA THR A 277 3.63 -4.26 24.96
C THR A 277 4.20 -5.67 24.83
N ASP A 278 3.37 -6.70 25.07
CA ASP A 278 3.77 -8.10 24.88
C ASP A 278 4.01 -8.42 23.41
N ASP A 279 3.17 -7.89 22.50
CA ASP A 279 3.37 -8.02 21.06
C ASP A 279 4.70 -7.38 20.62
N LEU A 280 5.08 -6.23 21.17
CA LEU A 280 6.36 -5.59 20.85
C LEU A 280 7.56 -6.40 21.31
N ILE A 281 7.49 -7.02 22.49
CA ILE A 281 8.54 -7.91 23.00
C ILE A 281 8.69 -9.13 22.10
N ALA A 282 7.57 -9.80 21.79
CA ALA A 282 7.57 -10.96 20.90
C ALA A 282 8.01 -10.60 19.48
N LEU A 283 7.67 -9.41 18.99
CA LEU A 283 8.10 -8.92 17.68
C LEU A 283 9.63 -8.71 17.62
N ALA A 284 10.24 -8.21 18.70
CA ALA A 284 11.68 -8.11 18.80
C ALA A 284 12.36 -9.48 18.75
N ASP A 285 11.79 -10.48 19.44
CA ASP A 285 12.29 -11.85 19.40
C ASP A 285 12.16 -12.48 17.98
N ILE A 286 11.05 -12.20 17.28
CA ILE A 286 10.86 -12.65 15.88
C ILE A 286 11.93 -11.99 14.99
N TYR A 287 12.14 -10.69 15.08
CA TYR A 287 13.13 -9.98 14.27
C TYR A 287 14.58 -10.47 14.55
N GLU A 288 14.93 -10.74 15.81
CA GLU A 288 16.23 -11.33 16.17
C GLU A 288 16.42 -12.69 15.48
N GLN A 289 15.42 -13.57 15.55
CA GLN A 289 15.49 -14.89 14.90
C GLN A 289 15.56 -14.79 13.37
N ILE A 290 14.87 -13.82 12.74
CA ILE A 290 15.02 -13.59 11.29
C ILE A 290 16.47 -13.25 10.95
N LEU A 291 17.11 -12.36 11.73
CA LEU A 291 18.52 -12.03 11.54
C LEU A 291 19.44 -13.24 11.73
N GLU A 292 19.18 -14.07 12.76
CA GLU A 292 19.92 -15.31 12.98
C GLU A 292 19.82 -16.27 11.79
N HIS A 293 18.63 -16.47 11.25
CA HIS A 293 18.43 -17.35 10.09
C HIS A 293 19.09 -16.84 8.81
N LEU A 294 19.21 -15.53 8.65
CA LEU A 294 19.72 -14.94 7.41
C LEU A 294 21.21 -14.66 7.44
N LEU A 295 21.80 -14.36 8.59
CA LEU A 295 23.13 -13.79 8.70
C LEU A 295 24.13 -14.65 9.49
N THR A 296 23.74 -15.79 10.00
CA THR A 296 24.65 -16.77 10.61
C THR A 296 24.84 -17.99 9.70
#